data_0e1a4b08dab072c4f25aa68aa230de86
#
_entry.id   0e1a4b08dab072c4f25aa68aa230de86
#
_cell.length_a   1.000
_cell.length_b   1.000
_cell.length_c   1.000
_cell.angle_alpha   90.00
_cell.angle_beta   90.00
_cell.angle_gamma   90.00
#
_symmetry.space_group_name_H-M   'P 1'
#
loop_
_entity.id
_entity.type
_entity.pdbx_description
1 polymer ?
#
loop_
_entity_poly.entity_id
_entity_poly.type
_entity_poly.pdbx_seq_one_letter_code
_entity_poly.pdbx_strand_id
1 'polypeptide(L)'
;RGEHLVKGGSLFVNGSGVVGRLFARGFAYVLNQIDERLDAGGIDLTVPGGGRRRLGFRADGPAAIVDLKSWYALVRLATSGSIGWYRAWARGEWTSPDPVALFTLFMLNRDSLGETGRAKGVARLFNLAKHRLRGNDIAGARDNIEAHYDLGNDFYAAWLDETMTYSSARFPSAKASLEDGQRHKIATLLDRLDLQPGLLA
;
A
#
# COMPACT_ATOMS: atom_id res chain seq x y z
N ARG A 1 -17.70 10.98 -4.73
CA ARG A 1 -17.27 11.51 -3.40
C ARG A 1 -15.76 11.39 -3.14
N GLY A 2 -14.99 10.72 -4.00
CA GLY A 2 -13.51 10.61 -3.90
C GLY A 2 -12.72 11.79 -4.48
N GLU A 3 -13.34 12.68 -5.22
CA GLU A 3 -12.65 13.77 -5.94
C GLU A 3 -12.10 14.89 -5.04
N HIS A 4 -12.60 15.03 -3.81
CA HIS A 4 -12.11 16.05 -2.88
C HIS A 4 -10.76 15.74 -2.23
N LEU A 5 -10.30 14.48 -2.25
CA LEU A 5 -8.99 14.07 -1.73
C LEU A 5 -7.84 14.37 -2.71
N VAL A 6 -8.14 14.69 -3.96
CA VAL A 6 -7.14 14.87 -5.05
C VAL A 6 -6.82 16.34 -5.30
N LYS A 7 -7.57 17.29 -4.77
CA LYS A 7 -7.37 18.74 -5.01
C LYS A 7 -6.38 19.41 -4.03
N GLY A 8 -5.24 18.80 -3.79
CA GLY A 8 -4.14 19.36 -3.01
C GLY A 8 -2.86 19.49 -3.82
N GLY A 9 -2.64 20.58 -4.55
CA GLY A 9 -1.33 20.99 -5.02
C GLY A 9 -0.94 20.65 -6.44
N SER A 10 -1.58 21.27 -7.43
CA SER A 10 -1.20 21.18 -8.85
C SER A 10 0.04 22.00 -9.24
N LEU A 11 0.85 22.46 -8.30
CA LEU A 11 2.00 23.36 -8.59
C LEU A 11 3.28 22.67 -9.04
N PHE A 12 3.33 21.30 -9.07
CA PHE A 12 4.57 20.57 -9.42
C PHE A 12 4.36 19.40 -10.38
N VAL A 13 3.26 19.38 -11.15
CA VAL A 13 2.94 18.26 -12.08
C VAL A 13 3.87 18.22 -13.31
N ASN A 14 4.54 19.28 -13.65
CA ASN A 14 5.43 19.34 -14.83
C ASN A 14 6.91 19.26 -14.43
N GLY A 15 7.32 18.14 -13.84
CA GLY A 15 8.70 17.89 -13.38
C GLY A 15 9.70 17.49 -14.46
N SER A 16 9.55 17.91 -15.72
CA SER A 16 10.62 17.85 -16.73
C SER A 16 11.66 18.97 -16.56
N GLY A 17 11.48 19.82 -15.53
CA GLY A 17 12.33 20.96 -15.24
C GLY A 17 13.64 20.63 -14.51
N VAL A 18 14.27 21.66 -13.98
CA VAL A 18 15.60 21.71 -13.32
C VAL A 18 15.81 20.58 -12.28
N VAL A 19 14.76 20.18 -11.53
CA VAL A 19 14.82 19.09 -10.54
C VAL A 19 15.12 17.74 -11.20
N GLY A 20 14.50 17.42 -12.34
CA GLY A 20 14.77 16.17 -13.07
C GLY A 20 16.23 16.09 -13.56
N ARG A 21 16.82 17.22 -13.98
CA ARG A 21 18.22 17.27 -14.46
C ARG A 21 19.23 17.22 -13.31
N LEU A 22 18.99 17.94 -12.21
CA LEU A 22 19.86 17.96 -11.03
C LEU A 22 19.92 16.61 -10.33
N PHE A 23 18.81 15.89 -10.27
CA PHE A 23 18.72 14.60 -9.57
C PHE A 23 18.66 13.39 -10.51
N ALA A 24 18.87 13.57 -11.82
CA ALA A 24 18.79 12.50 -12.82
C ALA A 24 19.65 11.27 -12.46
N ARG A 25 20.87 11.48 -11.94
CA ARG A 25 21.74 10.40 -11.47
C ARG A 25 21.18 9.65 -10.28
N GLY A 26 20.56 10.35 -9.32
CA GLY A 26 19.93 9.75 -8.15
C GLY A 26 18.69 8.93 -8.53
N PHE A 27 17.85 9.43 -9.43
CA PHE A 27 16.68 8.70 -9.92
C PHE A 27 17.08 7.47 -10.75
N ALA A 28 18.09 7.59 -11.61
CA ALA A 28 18.65 6.46 -12.34
C ALA A 28 19.19 5.39 -11.39
N TYR A 29 19.87 5.78 -10.32
CA TYR A 29 20.34 4.86 -9.29
C TYR A 29 19.19 4.11 -8.61
N VAL A 30 18.13 4.81 -8.20
CA VAL A 30 16.96 4.15 -7.57
C VAL A 30 16.31 3.16 -8.54
N LEU A 31 16.12 3.53 -9.80
CA LEU A 31 15.55 2.64 -10.81
C LEU A 31 16.45 1.44 -11.10
N ASN A 32 17.76 1.60 -11.12
CA ASN A 32 18.71 0.50 -11.29
C ASN A 32 18.66 -0.45 -10.09
N GLN A 33 18.55 0.09 -8.86
CA GLN A 33 18.40 -0.75 -7.66
C GLN A 33 17.10 -1.56 -7.66
N ILE A 34 16.01 -1.00 -8.20
CA ILE A 34 14.76 -1.75 -8.38
C ILE A 34 14.96 -2.82 -9.45
N ASP A 35 15.54 -2.45 -10.59
CA ASP A 35 15.83 -3.37 -11.71
C ASP A 35 16.65 -4.58 -11.25
N GLU A 36 17.77 -4.35 -10.56
CA GLU A 36 18.68 -5.39 -10.08
C GLU A 36 18.04 -6.38 -9.10
N ARG A 37 16.97 -5.96 -8.42
CA ARG A 37 16.32 -6.72 -7.35
C ARG A 37 14.96 -7.31 -7.73
N LEU A 38 14.58 -7.20 -8.99
CA LEU A 38 13.44 -7.92 -9.53
C LEU A 38 13.94 -9.26 -10.07
N ASP A 39 13.87 -10.30 -9.22
CA ASP A 39 14.33 -11.65 -9.55
C ASP A 39 13.39 -12.33 -10.56
N ALA A 40 12.06 -12.09 -10.44
CA ALA A 40 11.04 -12.65 -11.32
C ALA A 40 9.99 -11.61 -11.72
N GLY A 41 9.55 -11.68 -12.99
CA GLY A 41 8.66 -10.68 -13.57
C GLY A 41 9.34 -9.35 -13.84
N GLY A 42 8.57 -8.28 -14.07
CA GLY A 42 9.16 -6.99 -14.40
C GLY A 42 8.17 -5.84 -14.52
N ILE A 43 8.72 -4.66 -14.75
CA ILE A 43 7.96 -3.41 -14.88
C ILE A 43 8.28 -2.76 -16.23
N ASP A 44 7.26 -2.51 -17.03
CA ASP A 44 7.32 -1.58 -18.15
C ASP A 44 7.00 -0.17 -17.60
N LEU A 45 8.04 0.66 -17.47
CA LEU A 45 8.00 1.95 -16.83
C LEU A 45 8.06 3.08 -17.85
N THR A 46 7.10 4.00 -17.80
CA THR A 46 7.22 5.31 -18.45
C THR A 46 7.68 6.33 -17.39
N VAL A 47 8.73 7.09 -17.68
CA VAL A 47 9.26 8.12 -16.78
C VAL A 47 8.80 9.52 -17.18
N PRO A 48 8.83 10.52 -16.28
CA PRO A 48 8.51 11.90 -16.62
C PRO A 48 9.32 12.39 -17.80
N GLY A 49 8.64 12.92 -18.82
CA GLY A 49 9.24 13.30 -20.11
C GLY A 49 9.07 12.23 -21.20
N GLY A 50 8.37 11.13 -20.93
CA GLY A 50 7.96 10.13 -21.93
C GLY A 50 8.99 9.04 -22.23
N GLY A 51 10.13 9.05 -21.56
CA GLY A 51 11.13 7.98 -21.68
C GLY A 51 10.56 6.64 -21.17
N ARG A 52 10.94 5.54 -21.82
CA ARG A 52 10.53 4.19 -21.42
C ARG A 52 11.70 3.38 -20.90
N ARG A 53 11.45 2.57 -19.87
CA ARG A 53 12.42 1.63 -19.29
C ARG A 53 11.73 0.32 -18.98
N ARG A 54 12.44 -0.77 -19.19
CA ARG A 54 12.05 -2.10 -18.70
C ARG A 54 12.96 -2.45 -17.54
N LEU A 55 12.34 -2.85 -16.41
CA LEU A 55 13.03 -3.23 -15.18
C LEU A 55 12.68 -4.69 -14.87
N GLY A 56 13.67 -5.49 -14.50
CA GLY A 56 13.51 -6.92 -14.25
C GLY A 56 13.43 -7.75 -15.54
N PHE A 57 12.43 -8.61 -15.66
CA PHE A 57 12.22 -9.56 -16.78
C PHE A 57 13.38 -10.56 -16.96
N ARG A 58 14.09 -10.91 -15.88
CA ARG A 58 15.16 -11.90 -15.90
C ARG A 58 14.62 -13.32 -15.80
N ALA A 59 13.47 -13.50 -15.17
CA ALA A 59 12.73 -14.75 -15.08
C ALA A 59 11.23 -14.49 -15.26
N ASP A 60 10.49 -15.54 -15.56
CA ASP A 60 9.02 -15.47 -15.71
C ASP A 60 8.35 -14.99 -14.43
N GLY A 61 7.27 -14.20 -14.60
CA GLY A 61 6.52 -13.64 -13.48
C GLY A 61 5.57 -12.52 -13.92
N PRO A 62 4.92 -11.84 -12.97
CA PRO A 62 4.01 -10.75 -13.26
C PRO A 62 4.69 -9.63 -14.05
N ALA A 63 4.01 -9.14 -15.08
CA ALA A 63 4.41 -7.97 -15.86
C ALA A 63 3.53 -6.78 -15.45
N ALA A 64 4.11 -5.78 -14.82
CA ALA A 64 3.41 -4.57 -14.40
C ALA A 64 3.71 -3.40 -15.33
N ILE A 65 2.72 -2.54 -15.54
CA ILE A 65 2.88 -1.29 -16.29
C ILE A 65 2.76 -0.14 -15.31
N VAL A 66 3.75 0.76 -15.29
CA VAL A 66 3.75 1.95 -14.43
C VAL A 66 4.05 3.19 -15.24
N ASP A 67 3.19 4.19 -15.10
CA ASP A 67 3.41 5.51 -15.67
C ASP A 67 3.76 6.49 -14.54
N LEU A 68 5.03 6.84 -14.46
CA LEU A 68 5.56 7.77 -13.47
C LEU A 68 5.36 9.20 -13.97
N LYS A 69 4.42 9.92 -13.40
CA LYS A 69 4.07 11.30 -13.76
C LYS A 69 5.02 12.32 -13.11
N SER A 70 5.61 11.95 -11.98
CA SER A 70 6.51 12.83 -11.23
C SER A 70 7.65 12.05 -10.58
N TRP A 71 8.85 12.61 -10.62
CA TRP A 71 10.03 12.08 -9.91
C TRP A 71 9.86 12.09 -8.38
N TYR A 72 8.93 12.90 -7.84
CA TYR A 72 8.62 12.89 -6.41
C TYR A 72 8.11 11.55 -5.91
N ALA A 73 7.49 10.72 -6.76
CA ALA A 73 7.10 9.37 -6.39
C ALA A 73 8.31 8.54 -5.93
N LEU A 74 9.44 8.62 -6.63
CA LEU A 74 10.68 7.93 -6.24
C LEU A 74 11.31 8.52 -4.98
N VAL A 75 11.21 9.83 -4.78
CA VAL A 75 11.65 10.47 -3.53
C VAL A 75 10.83 9.96 -2.35
N ARG A 76 9.49 9.88 -2.50
CA ARG A 76 8.61 9.34 -1.46
C ARG A 76 8.86 7.87 -1.21
N LEU A 77 9.08 7.08 -2.25
CA LEU A 77 9.46 5.67 -2.12
C LEU A 77 10.77 5.54 -1.33
N ALA A 78 11.81 6.29 -1.70
CA ALA A 78 13.12 6.23 -1.05
C ALA A 78 13.09 6.71 0.41
N THR A 79 12.27 7.71 0.75
CA THR A 79 12.21 8.30 2.10
C THR A 79 11.22 7.63 3.04
N SER A 80 10.13 7.07 2.51
CA SER A 80 9.00 6.57 3.30
C SER A 80 8.55 5.16 2.88
N GLY A 81 9.29 4.50 1.99
CA GLY A 81 9.01 3.13 1.57
C GLY A 81 7.63 2.97 0.93
N SER A 82 6.95 1.86 1.22
CA SER A 82 5.62 1.53 0.67
C SER A 82 4.55 2.58 1.00
N ILE A 83 4.62 3.21 2.18
CA ILE A 83 3.71 4.31 2.57
C ILE A 83 3.95 5.53 1.67
N GLY A 84 5.21 5.84 1.36
CA GLY A 84 5.57 6.90 0.43
C GLY A 84 5.06 6.62 -0.97
N TRP A 85 5.16 5.38 -1.43
CA TRP A 85 4.67 4.93 -2.72
C TRP A 85 3.14 5.07 -2.83
N TYR A 86 2.39 4.63 -1.80
CA TYR A 86 0.95 4.84 -1.72
C TYR A 86 0.56 6.32 -1.75
N ARG A 87 1.25 7.17 -0.97
CA ARG A 87 1.00 8.62 -0.96
C ARG A 87 1.27 9.27 -2.30
N ALA A 88 2.25 8.77 -3.06
CA ALA A 88 2.54 9.23 -4.40
C ALA A 88 1.40 8.88 -5.36
N TRP A 89 0.86 7.66 -5.27
CA TRP A 89 -0.31 7.24 -6.04
C TRP A 89 -1.54 8.10 -5.73
N ALA A 90 -1.85 8.28 -4.45
CA ALA A 90 -2.98 9.11 -4.01
C ALA A 90 -2.88 10.58 -4.48
N ARG A 91 -1.67 11.05 -4.84
CA ARG A 91 -1.41 12.37 -5.42
C ARG A 91 -1.35 12.38 -6.94
N GLY A 92 -1.55 11.24 -7.59
CA GLY A 92 -1.43 11.12 -9.04
C GLY A 92 0.01 11.25 -9.56
N GLU A 93 1.02 11.07 -8.69
CA GLU A 93 2.43 11.14 -9.07
C GLU A 93 2.87 9.90 -9.87
N TRP A 94 2.11 8.82 -9.81
CA TRP A 94 2.21 7.66 -10.69
C TRP A 94 0.85 6.99 -10.87
N THR A 95 0.70 6.22 -11.97
CA THR A 95 -0.50 5.43 -12.28
C THR A 95 -0.12 4.07 -12.83
N SER A 96 -1.04 3.11 -12.73
CA SER A 96 -0.93 1.80 -13.37
C SER A 96 -2.31 1.38 -13.86
N PRO A 97 -2.45 0.78 -15.05
CA PRO A 97 -3.70 0.20 -15.52
C PRO A 97 -4.10 -1.05 -14.73
N ASP A 98 -3.11 -1.76 -14.17
CA ASP A 98 -3.29 -2.94 -13.33
C ASP A 98 -2.39 -2.85 -12.09
N PRO A 99 -2.87 -2.20 -11.02
CA PRO A 99 -2.13 -2.15 -9.77
C PRO A 99 -2.00 -3.51 -9.10
N VAL A 100 -2.89 -4.48 -9.37
CA VAL A 100 -2.82 -5.83 -8.80
C VAL A 100 -1.56 -6.54 -9.31
N ALA A 101 -1.28 -6.48 -10.61
CA ALA A 101 -0.05 -7.04 -11.18
C ALA A 101 1.20 -6.41 -10.55
N LEU A 102 1.20 -5.08 -10.30
CA LEU A 102 2.30 -4.38 -9.64
C LEU A 102 2.51 -4.85 -8.19
N PHE A 103 1.43 -4.96 -7.40
CA PHE A 103 1.54 -5.44 -6.02
C PHE A 103 1.93 -6.93 -5.97
N THR A 104 1.42 -7.76 -6.87
CA THR A 104 1.82 -9.17 -6.99
C THR A 104 3.31 -9.29 -7.29
N LEU A 105 3.83 -8.47 -8.21
CA LEU A 105 5.25 -8.38 -8.52
C LEU A 105 6.08 -8.00 -7.27
N PHE A 106 5.65 -7.00 -6.51
CA PHE A 106 6.35 -6.58 -5.29
C PHE A 106 6.31 -7.65 -4.21
N MET A 107 5.20 -8.37 -4.06
CA MET A 107 5.09 -9.46 -3.10
C MET A 107 5.94 -10.65 -3.46
N LEU A 108 6.04 -10.98 -4.76
CA LEU A 108 6.89 -12.06 -5.25
C LEU A 108 8.37 -11.77 -5.00
N ASN A 109 8.79 -10.52 -5.17
CA ASN A 109 10.17 -10.08 -5.01
C ASN A 109 10.44 -9.40 -3.64
N ARG A 110 9.59 -9.63 -2.64
CA ARG A 110 9.64 -8.92 -1.34
C ARG A 110 10.98 -9.08 -0.62
N ASP A 111 11.60 -10.25 -0.76
CA ASP A 111 12.82 -10.58 -0.03
C ASP A 111 14.03 -9.87 -0.66
N SER A 112 14.11 -9.81 -1.97
CA SER A 112 15.14 -9.08 -2.70
C SER A 112 14.91 -7.57 -2.71
N LEU A 113 13.65 -7.12 -2.84
CA LEU A 113 13.27 -5.70 -2.77
C LEU A 113 13.25 -5.15 -1.35
N GLY A 114 13.13 -5.99 -0.33
CA GLY A 114 12.86 -5.61 1.06
C GLY A 114 13.79 -4.57 1.67
N GLU A 115 14.99 -4.46 1.16
CA GLU A 115 15.95 -3.41 1.51
C GLU A 115 15.75 -2.11 0.73
N THR A 116 15.21 -2.16 -0.49
CA THR A 116 14.98 -0.97 -1.35
C THR A 116 13.78 -0.17 -0.90
N GLY A 117 12.76 -0.82 -0.34
CA GLY A 117 11.58 -0.20 0.23
C GLY A 117 11.75 0.33 1.66
N ARG A 118 12.92 0.11 2.28
CA ARG A 118 13.21 0.60 3.64
C ARG A 118 14.08 1.85 3.57
N ALA A 119 13.62 2.91 4.21
CA ALA A 119 14.42 4.12 4.36
C ALA A 119 15.77 3.79 5.02
N LYS A 120 16.89 4.09 4.34
CA LYS A 120 18.24 3.89 4.85
C LYS A 120 18.84 5.19 5.38
N GLY A 121 19.75 5.10 6.35
CA GLY A 121 20.54 6.23 6.85
C GLY A 121 19.73 7.28 7.62
N VAL A 122 19.97 8.56 7.31
CA VAL A 122 19.38 9.72 8.01
C VAL A 122 17.85 9.74 7.95
N ALA A 123 17.25 9.28 6.84
CA ALA A 123 15.80 9.19 6.69
C ALA A 123 15.20 8.14 7.65
N ARG A 124 15.91 7.04 7.93
CA ARG A 124 15.51 6.05 8.96
C ARG A 124 15.57 6.65 10.36
N LEU A 125 16.66 7.40 10.67
CA LEU A 125 16.80 8.09 11.96
C LEU A 125 15.71 9.14 12.15
N PHE A 126 15.38 9.90 11.11
CA PHE A 126 14.30 10.90 11.15
C PHE A 126 12.93 10.24 11.32
N ASN A 127 12.67 9.12 10.63
CA ASN A 127 11.44 8.35 10.80
C ASN A 127 11.36 7.70 12.19
N LEU A 128 12.47 7.19 12.73
CA LEU A 128 12.54 6.67 14.11
C LEU A 128 12.31 7.78 15.15
N ALA A 129 12.90 8.96 14.97
CA ALA A 129 12.68 10.12 15.83
C ALA A 129 11.22 10.56 15.75
N LYS A 130 10.62 10.63 14.56
CA LYS A 130 9.21 10.96 14.36
C LYS A 130 8.27 9.89 14.97
N HIS A 131 8.63 8.60 14.90
CA HIS A 131 7.90 7.52 15.58
C HIS A 131 8.02 7.60 17.09
N ARG A 132 9.19 7.98 17.63
CA ARG A 132 9.37 8.21 19.08
C ARG A 132 8.63 9.43 19.57
N LEU A 133 8.53 10.49 18.76
CA LEU A 133 7.76 11.70 19.08
C LEU A 133 6.25 11.53 18.95
N ARG A 134 5.81 10.54 18.15
CA ARG A 134 4.44 10.02 18.16
C ARG A 134 4.37 8.82 19.10
N GLY A 135 4.54 9.08 20.38
CA GLY A 135 4.44 8.05 21.40
C GLY A 135 3.12 7.29 21.27
N ASN A 136 3.18 5.97 21.40
CA ASN A 136 2.01 5.12 21.60
C ASN A 136 1.53 5.32 23.05
N ASP A 137 1.23 6.57 23.41
CA ASP A 137 0.53 6.87 24.64
C ASP A 137 -0.96 6.57 24.47
N ILE A 138 -1.67 6.46 25.57
CA ILE A 138 -3.10 6.11 25.59
C ILE A 138 -3.93 7.13 24.77
N ALA A 139 -3.50 8.40 24.73
CA ALA A 139 -4.15 9.44 23.94
C ALA A 139 -3.91 9.25 22.44
N GLY A 140 -2.67 8.99 22.01
CA GLY A 140 -2.34 8.70 20.61
C GLY A 140 -2.92 7.38 20.11
N ALA A 141 -3.09 6.37 20.97
CA ALA A 141 -3.81 5.16 20.65
C ALA A 141 -5.31 5.42 20.42
N ARG A 142 -5.93 6.30 21.25
CA ARG A 142 -7.31 6.72 21.09
C ARG A 142 -7.53 7.49 19.79
N ASP A 143 -6.69 8.48 19.48
CA ASP A 143 -6.75 9.25 18.24
C ASP A 143 -6.54 8.37 17.00
N ASN A 144 -5.67 7.35 17.07
CA ASN A 144 -5.46 6.40 15.99
C ASN A 144 -6.66 5.46 15.82
N ILE A 145 -7.30 5.02 16.90
CA ILE A 145 -8.51 4.20 16.88
C ILE A 145 -9.68 5.05 16.35
N GLU A 146 -9.86 6.26 16.85
CA GLU A 146 -10.88 7.19 16.41
C GLU A 146 -10.76 7.50 14.91
N ALA A 147 -9.56 7.85 14.42
CA ALA A 147 -9.30 8.05 12.99
C ALA A 147 -9.50 6.77 12.13
N HIS A 148 -9.32 5.59 12.71
CA HIS A 148 -9.54 4.31 12.00
C HIS A 148 -11.02 3.93 11.93
N TYR A 149 -11.81 4.30 12.94
CA TYR A 149 -13.24 4.00 13.04
C TYR A 149 -14.16 5.18 12.69
N ASP A 150 -13.59 6.36 12.42
CA ASP A 150 -14.35 7.58 12.05
C ASP A 150 -14.97 7.54 10.64
N LEU A 151 -14.86 6.40 9.95
CA LEU A 151 -15.46 6.18 8.65
C LEU A 151 -17.01 6.06 8.70
N GLY A 152 -17.57 5.96 9.91
CA GLY A 152 -19.01 5.86 10.14
C GLY A 152 -19.65 4.53 9.69
N ASN A 153 -20.79 4.19 10.27
CA ASN A 153 -21.51 2.96 9.95
C ASN A 153 -21.95 2.90 8.48
N ASP A 154 -22.29 4.02 7.88
CA ASP A 154 -22.70 4.09 6.46
C ASP A 154 -21.60 3.62 5.51
N PHE A 155 -20.34 3.90 5.83
CA PHE A 155 -19.20 3.42 5.05
C PHE A 155 -19.10 1.89 5.15
N TYR A 156 -19.20 1.34 6.35
CA TYR A 156 -19.11 -0.10 6.56
C TYR A 156 -20.31 -0.84 5.99
N ALA A 157 -21.52 -0.30 6.13
CA ALA A 157 -22.76 -0.86 5.57
C ALA A 157 -22.73 -0.94 4.04
N ALA A 158 -21.90 -0.14 3.37
CA ALA A 158 -21.80 -0.15 1.91
C ALA A 158 -21.13 -1.41 1.35
N TRP A 159 -20.39 -2.18 2.17
CA TRP A 159 -19.62 -3.35 1.71
C TRP A 159 -19.58 -4.52 2.71
N LEU A 160 -19.94 -4.33 3.96
CA LEU A 160 -20.16 -5.42 4.89
C LEU A 160 -21.57 -5.99 4.73
N ASP A 161 -21.78 -7.20 5.22
CA ASP A 161 -23.10 -7.81 5.39
C ASP A 161 -23.83 -7.25 6.63
N GLU A 162 -25.08 -7.65 6.83
CA GLU A 162 -25.93 -7.16 7.94
C GLU A 162 -25.33 -7.43 9.33
N THR A 163 -24.47 -8.43 9.48
CA THR A 163 -23.80 -8.70 10.75
C THR A 163 -22.75 -7.65 11.11
N MET A 164 -22.38 -6.77 10.20
CA MET A 164 -21.34 -5.75 10.34
C MET A 164 -20.01 -6.32 10.84
N THR A 165 -19.73 -7.59 10.56
CA THR A 165 -18.53 -8.26 11.04
C THR A 165 -17.32 -7.89 10.21
N TYR A 166 -16.47 -7.03 10.75
CA TYR A 166 -15.25 -6.54 10.10
C TYR A 166 -14.06 -7.49 10.29
N SER A 167 -14.20 -8.69 9.77
CA SER A 167 -13.11 -9.69 9.71
C SER A 167 -13.41 -10.69 8.60
N SER A 168 -12.40 -11.48 8.17
CA SER A 168 -12.58 -12.44 7.08
C SER A 168 -13.66 -13.46 7.43
N ALA A 169 -14.54 -13.75 6.46
CA ALA A 169 -15.55 -14.78 6.58
C ALA A 169 -14.95 -16.19 6.38
N ARG A 170 -15.64 -17.22 6.89
CA ARG A 170 -15.36 -18.63 6.61
C ARG A 170 -16.51 -19.20 5.81
N PHE A 171 -16.32 -19.26 4.50
CA PHE A 171 -17.38 -19.73 3.61
C PHE A 171 -17.57 -21.24 3.73
N PRO A 172 -18.79 -21.75 3.99
CA PRO A 172 -19.08 -23.17 4.01
C PRO A 172 -19.09 -23.79 2.60
N SER A 173 -19.31 -22.98 1.57
CA SER A 173 -19.25 -23.37 0.17
C SER A 173 -18.88 -22.17 -0.72
N ALA A 174 -18.46 -22.44 -1.96
CA ALA A 174 -18.12 -21.39 -2.93
C ALA A 174 -19.32 -20.53 -3.38
N LYS A 175 -20.56 -20.98 -3.07
CA LYS A 175 -21.80 -20.26 -3.42
C LYS A 175 -22.45 -19.55 -2.23
N ALA A 176 -21.84 -19.66 -1.04
CA ALA A 176 -22.37 -19.04 0.16
C ALA A 176 -22.23 -17.50 0.09
N SER A 177 -23.21 -16.79 0.63
CA SER A 177 -23.14 -15.34 0.78
C SER A 177 -22.08 -14.91 1.80
N LEU A 178 -21.74 -13.63 1.85
CA LEU A 178 -20.85 -13.09 2.88
C LEU A 178 -21.43 -13.31 4.28
N GLU A 179 -22.74 -13.08 4.45
CA GLU A 179 -23.45 -13.29 5.70
C GLU A 179 -23.37 -14.75 6.16
N ASP A 180 -23.63 -15.72 5.25
CA ASP A 180 -23.49 -17.15 5.57
C ASP A 180 -22.07 -17.48 6.05
N GLY A 181 -21.07 -16.91 5.39
CA GLY A 181 -19.67 -17.08 5.75
C GLY A 181 -19.33 -16.51 7.13
N GLN A 182 -19.88 -15.34 7.48
CA GLN A 182 -19.68 -14.71 8.80
C GLN A 182 -20.38 -15.53 9.90
N ARG A 183 -21.65 -15.93 9.68
CA ARG A 183 -22.40 -16.77 10.61
C ARG A 183 -21.74 -18.13 10.82
N HIS A 184 -21.27 -18.78 9.75
CA HIS A 184 -20.54 -20.05 9.83
C HIS A 184 -19.22 -19.91 10.59
N LYS A 185 -18.48 -18.81 10.41
CA LYS A 185 -17.28 -18.52 11.20
C LYS A 185 -17.60 -18.44 12.69
N ILE A 186 -18.61 -17.65 13.06
CA ILE A 186 -19.00 -17.44 14.45
C ILE A 186 -19.44 -18.78 15.07
N ALA A 187 -20.31 -19.54 14.40
CA ALA A 187 -20.74 -20.85 14.85
C ALA A 187 -19.54 -21.79 15.08
N THR A 188 -18.60 -21.85 14.12
CA THR A 188 -17.38 -22.67 14.24
C THR A 188 -16.52 -22.27 15.44
N LEU A 189 -16.45 -20.98 15.75
CA LEU A 189 -15.69 -20.49 16.91
C LEU A 189 -16.38 -20.89 18.21
N LEU A 190 -17.70 -20.74 18.29
CA LEU A 190 -18.49 -21.13 19.46
C LEU A 190 -18.40 -22.64 19.72
N ASP A 191 -18.53 -23.47 18.69
CA ASP A 191 -18.38 -24.93 18.77
C ASP A 191 -16.98 -25.33 19.32
N ARG A 192 -15.93 -24.62 18.89
CA ARG A 192 -14.55 -24.89 19.36
C ARG A 192 -14.30 -24.44 20.80
N LEU A 193 -15.02 -23.44 21.27
CA LEU A 193 -14.91 -22.96 22.65
C LEU A 193 -15.60 -23.88 23.66
N ASP A 194 -16.44 -24.81 23.19
CA ASP A 194 -17.19 -25.76 24.02
C ASP A 194 -17.82 -25.10 25.27
N LEU A 195 -18.50 -23.98 25.05
CA LEU A 195 -19.04 -23.14 26.10
C LEU A 195 -20.17 -23.89 26.82
N GLN A 196 -19.97 -24.20 28.09
CA GLN A 196 -20.98 -24.79 28.95
C GLN A 196 -21.87 -23.70 29.54
N PRO A 197 -23.22 -23.98 29.72
CA PRO A 197 -24.09 -23.03 30.37
C PRO A 197 -23.60 -22.70 31.78
N GLY A 198 -23.44 -21.40 32.10
CA GLY A 198 -23.00 -20.93 33.42
C GLY A 198 -21.54 -20.49 33.51
N LEU A 199 -20.78 -20.53 32.43
CA LEU A 199 -19.35 -20.05 32.40
C LEU A 199 -19.21 -18.51 32.37
N LEU A 200 -20.34 -17.81 32.21
CA LEU A 200 -20.41 -16.33 32.20
C LEU A 200 -21.19 -15.86 33.46
N ALA A 201 -20.62 -16.06 34.62
CA ALA A 201 -21.08 -15.44 35.86
C ALA A 201 -20.00 -14.49 36.38
#